data_d89665d651002247a535088192e631c2
#
_entry.id   d89665d651002247a535088192e631c2
#
_cell.length_a   1.000
_cell.length_b   1.000
_cell.length_c   1.000
_cell.angle_alpha   90.00
_cell.angle_beta   90.00
_cell.angle_gamma   90.00
#
_symmetry.space_group_name_H-M   'P 1'
#
loop_
_entity.id
_entity.type
_entity.pdbx_description
1 polymer ?
#
loop_
_entity_poly.entity_id
_entity_poly.type
_entity_poly.pdbx_seq_one_letter_code
_entity_poly.pdbx_strand_id
1 'polypeptide(L)'
;SACLVGSEMCIRDREDIYLRTDHHWQARGAYYAARTFAEAAGVPFADLSTYTDESIPGYVGTMYGFSQDTRILNDPDDFHYFVPASNYVASYYDTSFNYQYEDDLFADVDTANAYLKFLGGDSCIVKVDTQMKNGRKLLVIKDSFGNAEIPFYTNSFEQIYVADVRYLECNLVSFIKDMGITDVLFTMSAYSVVGDNADNIQTVSYTHLTLPTT
;
A
#
# COMPACT_ATOMS: atom_id res chain seq x y z
N SER A 1 -25.54 -3.18 -13.41
CA SER A 1 -24.15 -3.53 -13.71
C SER A 1 -23.66 -2.71 -14.89
N ALA A 2 -23.49 -1.42 -14.70
CA ALA A 2 -22.90 -0.55 -15.68
C ALA A 2 -21.43 -0.31 -15.28
N CYS A 3 -20.57 -1.09 -15.88
CA CYS A 3 -19.27 -0.74 -16.38
C CYS A 3 -18.28 -0.09 -15.41
N LEU A 4 -17.72 -0.86 -14.50
CA LEU A 4 -16.42 -0.58 -13.90
C LEU A 4 -15.34 -0.34 -14.97
N VAL A 5 -15.38 -1.06 -16.08
CA VAL A 5 -14.43 -0.94 -17.20
C VAL A 5 -14.48 0.44 -17.90
N GLY A 6 -15.63 1.11 -17.92
CA GLY A 6 -15.74 2.42 -18.56
C GLY A 6 -15.21 3.58 -17.73
N SER A 7 -15.27 3.50 -16.39
CA SER A 7 -14.75 4.53 -15.50
C SER A 7 -13.24 4.48 -15.38
N GLU A 8 -12.64 3.31 -15.31
CA GLU A 8 -11.19 3.13 -15.27
C GLU A 8 -10.53 3.57 -16.59
N MET A 9 -11.11 3.23 -17.72
CA MET A 9 -10.61 3.74 -19.02
C MET A 9 -10.72 5.27 -19.12
N CYS A 10 -11.81 5.87 -18.64
CA CYS A 10 -11.97 7.32 -18.66
C CYS A 10 -10.99 8.06 -17.73
N ILE A 11 -10.57 7.47 -16.62
CA ILE A 11 -9.55 8.03 -15.74
C ILE A 11 -8.19 7.91 -16.42
N ARG A 12 -7.85 6.73 -16.92
CA ARG A 12 -6.57 6.44 -17.59
C ARG A 12 -6.30 7.32 -18.81
N ASP A 13 -7.33 7.69 -19.55
CA ASP A 13 -7.21 8.54 -20.74
C ASP A 13 -7.05 10.04 -20.40
N ARG A 14 -7.24 10.43 -19.14
CA ARG A 14 -7.21 11.83 -18.69
C ARG A 14 -6.09 12.17 -17.74
N GLU A 15 -5.58 11.18 -17.02
CA GLU A 15 -4.58 11.35 -15.96
C GLU A 15 -3.58 10.21 -15.98
N ASP A 16 -2.32 10.52 -15.72
CA ASP A 16 -1.25 9.53 -15.59
C ASP A 16 -1.39 8.80 -14.24
N ILE A 17 -2.07 7.67 -14.25
CA ILE A 17 -2.29 6.84 -13.06
C ILE A 17 -1.31 5.66 -12.93
N TYR A 18 -0.47 5.44 -13.94
CA TYR A 18 0.60 4.45 -13.94
C TYR A 18 1.94 5.10 -14.30
N LEU A 19 3.02 4.57 -13.73
CA LEU A 19 4.37 4.89 -14.16
C LEU A 19 4.62 4.30 -15.56
N ARG A 20 5.39 5.01 -16.40
CA ARG A 20 5.74 4.55 -17.75
C ARG A 20 6.96 3.67 -17.74
N THR A 21 7.86 3.90 -16.78
CA THR A 21 9.15 3.21 -16.66
C THR A 21 9.15 2.15 -15.57
N ASP A 22 8.07 2.05 -14.79
CA ASP A 22 7.91 1.07 -13.72
C ASP A 22 6.60 0.28 -13.85
N HIS A 23 6.52 -0.89 -13.25
CA HIS A 23 5.32 -1.73 -13.27
C HIS A 23 4.24 -1.28 -12.28
N HIS A 24 4.55 -0.36 -11.38
CA HIS A 24 3.60 0.15 -10.41
C HIS A 24 2.75 1.31 -10.97
N TRP A 25 1.68 1.59 -10.26
CA TRP A 25 0.91 2.80 -10.47
C TRP A 25 1.63 4.05 -9.92
N GLN A 26 1.19 5.21 -10.38
CA GLN A 26 1.48 6.50 -9.74
C GLN A 26 0.68 6.62 -8.44
N ALA A 27 1.13 7.46 -7.50
CA ALA A 27 0.39 7.76 -6.27
C ALA A 27 -1.05 8.25 -6.53
N ARG A 28 -1.29 8.91 -7.66
CA ARG A 28 -2.64 9.31 -8.08
C ARG A 28 -3.54 8.12 -8.37
N GLY A 29 -3.02 7.05 -8.96
CA GLY A 29 -3.74 5.79 -9.14
C GLY A 29 -4.10 5.15 -7.80
N ALA A 30 -3.13 5.10 -6.88
CA ALA A 30 -3.33 4.61 -5.51
C ALA A 30 -4.38 5.45 -4.73
N TYR A 31 -4.42 6.77 -4.94
CA TYR A 31 -5.45 7.65 -4.36
C TYR A 31 -6.86 7.24 -4.79
N TYR A 32 -7.08 6.95 -6.09
CA TYR A 32 -8.40 6.53 -6.56
C TYR A 32 -8.81 5.16 -6.01
N ALA A 33 -7.88 4.22 -5.86
CA ALA A 33 -8.13 2.93 -5.23
C ALA A 33 -8.50 3.12 -3.75
N ALA A 34 -7.70 3.88 -3.01
CA ALA A 34 -7.94 4.19 -1.59
C ALA A 34 -9.29 4.90 -1.37
N ARG A 35 -9.65 5.84 -2.24
CA ARG A 35 -10.95 6.52 -2.20
C ARG A 35 -12.11 5.54 -2.38
N THR A 36 -12.00 4.66 -3.38
CA THR A 36 -13.04 3.66 -3.65
C THR A 36 -13.25 2.74 -2.45
N PHE A 37 -12.17 2.32 -1.80
CA PHE A 37 -12.27 1.52 -0.58
C PHE A 37 -12.89 2.31 0.57
N ALA A 38 -12.45 3.55 0.81
CA ALA A 38 -12.98 4.38 1.89
C ALA A 38 -14.49 4.65 1.74
N GLU A 39 -14.94 4.89 0.50
CA GLU A 39 -16.37 5.02 0.16
C GLU A 39 -17.14 3.73 0.47
N ALA A 40 -16.60 2.57 0.10
CA ALA A 40 -17.21 1.26 0.40
C ALA A 40 -17.24 0.95 1.90
N ALA A 41 -16.19 1.33 2.63
CA ALA A 41 -16.10 1.18 4.09
C ALA A 41 -16.96 2.20 4.86
N GLY A 42 -17.46 3.23 4.19
CA GLY A 42 -18.26 4.30 4.80
C GLY A 42 -17.47 5.15 5.79
N VAL A 43 -16.18 5.36 5.54
CA VAL A 43 -15.29 6.22 6.35
C VAL A 43 -15.03 7.55 5.65
N PRO A 44 -14.65 8.61 6.39
CA PRO A 44 -14.21 9.87 5.79
C PRO A 44 -13.03 9.63 4.86
N PHE A 45 -12.91 10.45 3.80
CA PHE A 45 -11.77 10.42 2.91
C PHE A 45 -11.40 11.86 2.51
N ALA A 46 -10.11 12.19 2.58
CA ALA A 46 -9.63 13.54 2.29
C ALA A 46 -9.50 13.78 0.78
N ASP A 47 -9.86 14.99 0.33
CA ASP A 47 -9.65 15.40 -1.06
C ASP A 47 -8.17 15.52 -1.37
N LEU A 48 -7.76 15.15 -2.58
CA LEU A 48 -6.35 15.15 -2.99
C LEU A 48 -5.70 16.55 -2.85
N SER A 49 -6.48 17.61 -3.01
CA SER A 49 -6.01 19.00 -2.84
C SER A 49 -5.57 19.36 -1.41
N THR A 50 -5.87 18.50 -0.42
CA THR A 50 -5.43 18.67 0.96
C THR A 50 -4.05 18.07 1.25
N TYR A 51 -3.48 17.36 0.30
CA TYR A 51 -2.14 16.79 0.37
C TYR A 51 -1.13 17.73 -0.29
N THR A 52 0.12 17.67 0.17
CA THR A 52 1.23 18.31 -0.54
C THR A 52 1.74 17.36 -1.62
N ASP A 53 1.71 17.81 -2.88
CA ASP A 53 2.26 17.09 -4.02
C ASP A 53 3.77 17.31 -4.07
N GLU A 54 4.53 16.26 -3.86
CA GLU A 54 5.99 16.24 -3.92
C GLU A 54 6.43 15.33 -5.06
N SER A 55 7.64 15.56 -5.62
CA SER A 55 8.13 14.73 -6.71
C SER A 55 9.63 14.46 -6.65
N ILE A 56 10.03 13.33 -7.21
CA ILE A 56 11.41 12.93 -7.48
C ILE A 56 11.55 12.81 -8.99
N PRO A 57 12.21 13.79 -9.67
CA PRO A 57 12.32 13.77 -11.12
C PRO A 57 13.36 12.75 -11.60
N GLY A 58 13.17 12.24 -12.81
CA GLY A 58 14.15 11.40 -13.49
C GLY A 58 14.15 9.93 -13.07
N TYR A 59 13.06 9.44 -12.51
CA TYR A 59 12.94 8.03 -12.12
C TYR A 59 12.85 7.11 -13.32
N VAL A 60 13.72 6.10 -13.33
CA VAL A 60 13.68 4.97 -14.26
C VAL A 60 13.49 3.70 -13.47
N GLY A 61 12.28 3.15 -13.56
CA GLY A 61 11.88 1.98 -12.78
C GLY A 61 12.23 0.64 -13.42
N THR A 62 11.58 -0.39 -12.94
CA THR A 62 11.87 -1.80 -13.20
C THR A 62 11.66 -2.23 -14.66
N MET A 63 10.87 -1.49 -15.45
CA MET A 63 10.62 -1.84 -16.86
C MET A 63 11.91 -1.81 -17.71
N TYR A 64 12.86 -0.93 -17.38
CA TYR A 64 14.17 -0.96 -18.00
C TYR A 64 14.95 -2.23 -17.63
N GLY A 65 14.92 -2.61 -16.36
CA GLY A 65 15.58 -3.83 -15.87
C GLY A 65 15.07 -5.10 -16.59
N PHE A 66 13.77 -5.18 -16.84
CA PHE A 66 13.15 -6.31 -17.53
C PHE A 66 13.37 -6.31 -19.04
N SER A 67 13.24 -5.15 -19.69
CA SER A 67 13.23 -5.05 -21.16
C SER A 67 14.60 -4.77 -21.75
N GLN A 68 15.52 -4.12 -21.02
CA GLN A 68 16.78 -3.54 -21.49
C GLN A 68 16.58 -2.55 -22.66
N ASP A 69 15.38 -1.98 -22.79
CA ASP A 69 15.06 -1.03 -23.85
C ASP A 69 15.56 0.37 -23.48
N THR A 70 16.59 0.83 -24.17
CA THR A 70 17.23 2.12 -23.92
C THR A 70 16.32 3.32 -24.19
N ARG A 71 15.19 3.14 -24.90
CA ARG A 71 14.19 4.21 -25.08
C ARG A 71 13.59 4.66 -23.76
N ILE A 72 13.46 3.76 -22.78
CA ILE A 72 12.97 4.06 -21.43
C ILE A 72 13.88 5.08 -20.72
N LEU A 73 15.18 5.01 -20.93
CA LEU A 73 16.15 5.95 -20.35
C LEU A 73 16.02 7.39 -20.87
N ASN A 74 15.42 7.56 -22.06
CA ASN A 74 15.28 8.86 -22.71
C ASN A 74 14.00 9.59 -22.30
N ASP A 75 13.09 8.91 -21.59
CA ASP A 75 11.82 9.46 -21.13
C ASP A 75 11.50 8.96 -19.71
N PRO A 76 12.29 9.38 -18.70
CA PRO A 76 12.07 8.98 -17.31
C PRO A 76 10.77 9.56 -16.75
N ASP A 77 10.27 8.97 -15.67
CA ASP A 77 9.11 9.48 -14.96
C ASP A 77 9.49 10.60 -13.98
N ASP A 78 8.56 11.53 -13.76
CA ASP A 78 8.50 12.32 -12.55
C ASP A 78 7.68 11.52 -11.53
N PHE A 79 8.36 10.99 -10.51
CA PHE A 79 7.74 10.17 -9.49
C PHE A 79 7.06 11.07 -8.46
N HIS A 80 5.72 11.11 -8.45
CA HIS A 80 4.93 11.90 -7.52
C HIS A 80 4.54 11.11 -6.28
N TYR A 81 4.49 11.78 -5.11
CA TYR A 81 3.90 11.27 -3.88
C TYR A 81 3.17 12.39 -3.13
N PHE A 82 2.11 12.01 -2.40
CA PHE A 82 1.22 12.96 -1.76
C PHE A 82 1.35 12.87 -0.24
N VAL A 83 1.89 13.92 0.38
CA VAL A 83 2.12 13.99 1.82
C VAL A 83 0.87 14.51 2.51
N PRO A 84 0.26 13.74 3.45
CA PRO A 84 -0.92 14.19 4.18
C PRO A 84 -0.60 15.37 5.11
N ALA A 85 -1.53 16.32 5.23
CA ALA A 85 -1.39 17.44 6.18
C ALA A 85 -1.66 17.02 7.64
N SER A 86 -2.31 15.87 7.87
CA SER A 86 -2.62 15.34 9.20
C SER A 86 -1.38 14.71 9.85
N ASN A 87 -1.20 14.93 11.15
CA ASN A 87 -0.15 14.26 11.89
C ASN A 87 -0.48 12.78 12.11
N TYR A 88 0.52 11.95 12.07
CA TYR A 88 0.48 10.52 12.38
C TYR A 88 1.79 10.08 13.02
N VAL A 89 1.80 8.89 13.60
CA VAL A 89 3.02 8.22 14.05
C VAL A 89 3.05 6.85 13.38
N ALA A 90 4.12 6.55 12.66
CA ALA A 90 4.33 5.25 12.03
C ALA A 90 5.40 4.47 12.81
N SER A 91 5.00 3.30 13.28
CA SER A 91 5.86 2.36 14.01
C SER A 91 6.09 1.13 13.15
N TYR A 92 7.34 0.72 13.04
CA TYR A 92 7.80 -0.39 12.21
C TYR A 92 8.10 -1.61 13.06
N TYR A 93 7.67 -2.77 12.62
CA TYR A 93 7.76 -4.05 13.29
C TYR A 93 8.40 -5.08 12.35
N ASP A 94 9.01 -6.12 12.92
CA ASP A 94 9.44 -7.27 12.13
C ASP A 94 8.24 -8.13 11.67
N THR A 95 8.51 -9.19 10.94
CA THR A 95 7.50 -10.09 10.35
C THR A 95 6.68 -10.88 11.39
N SER A 96 7.16 -10.94 12.64
CA SER A 96 6.49 -11.54 13.80
C SER A 96 5.82 -10.53 14.74
N PHE A 97 5.72 -9.26 14.32
CA PHE A 97 5.14 -8.14 15.05
C PHE A 97 5.91 -7.74 16.32
N ASN A 98 7.25 -7.82 16.31
CA ASN A 98 8.09 -7.23 17.35
C ASN A 98 8.50 -5.81 16.91
N TYR A 99 8.32 -4.82 17.82
CA TYR A 99 8.67 -3.42 17.57
C TYR A 99 10.16 -3.26 17.24
N GLN A 100 10.46 -2.44 16.23
CA GLN A 100 11.80 -2.12 15.80
C GLN A 100 12.12 -0.63 16.00
N TYR A 101 11.39 0.26 15.34
CA TYR A 101 11.62 1.72 15.37
C TYR A 101 10.37 2.50 14.94
N GLU A 102 10.43 3.82 15.12
CA GLU A 102 9.49 4.77 14.52
C GLU A 102 10.20 5.53 13.41
N ASP A 103 9.50 5.78 12.29
CA ASP A 103 9.99 6.58 11.18
C ASP A 103 8.78 7.16 10.40
N ASP A 104 9.05 7.98 9.37
CA ASP A 104 8.03 8.50 8.47
C ASP A 104 7.47 7.38 7.55
N LEU A 105 6.28 7.59 6.99
CA LEU A 105 5.74 6.77 5.89
C LEU A 105 6.53 6.95 4.58
N PHE A 106 7.30 8.05 4.48
CA PHE A 106 8.06 8.44 3.30
C PHE A 106 9.57 8.35 3.57
N ALA A 107 10.16 7.21 3.28
CA ALA A 107 11.59 6.97 3.47
C ALA A 107 12.48 7.94 2.68
N ASP A 108 13.69 8.20 3.18
CA ASP A 108 14.70 8.94 2.41
C ASP A 108 15.34 7.98 1.37
N VAL A 109 15.17 8.32 0.09
CA VAL A 109 15.59 7.45 -1.03
C VAL A 109 16.23 8.26 -2.15
N ASP A 110 17.13 7.66 -2.88
CA ASP A 110 17.64 8.20 -4.14
C ASP A 110 16.65 8.00 -5.30
N THR A 111 16.90 8.69 -6.42
CA THR A 111 16.04 8.63 -7.61
C THR A 111 15.90 7.21 -8.16
N ALA A 112 16.95 6.38 -8.11
CA ALA A 112 16.89 5.01 -8.65
C ALA A 112 15.95 4.10 -7.87
N ASN A 113 15.67 4.44 -6.60
CA ASN A 113 14.84 3.70 -5.68
C ASN A 113 13.54 4.46 -5.32
N ALA A 114 13.07 5.37 -6.18
CA ALA A 114 11.98 6.28 -5.85
C ALA A 114 10.71 5.58 -5.35
N TYR A 115 10.35 4.39 -5.84
CA TYR A 115 9.17 3.67 -5.34
C TYR A 115 9.30 3.20 -3.88
N LEU A 116 10.52 2.97 -3.37
CA LEU A 116 10.77 2.68 -1.96
C LEU A 116 10.49 3.89 -1.06
N LYS A 117 10.19 5.07 -1.64
CA LYS A 117 9.68 6.23 -0.89
C LYS A 117 8.51 5.85 0.00
N PHE A 118 7.64 4.96 -0.47
CA PHE A 118 6.55 4.45 0.32
C PHE A 118 7.03 3.33 1.27
N LEU A 119 7.01 3.59 2.57
CA LEU A 119 7.29 2.65 3.68
C LEU A 119 8.74 2.11 3.74
N GLY A 120 9.64 2.58 2.88
CA GLY A 120 11.02 2.07 2.82
C GLY A 120 11.14 0.64 2.27
N GLY A 121 10.04 0.00 1.87
CA GLY A 121 10.00 -1.37 1.33
C GLY A 121 8.85 -2.21 1.87
N ASP A 122 8.95 -3.52 1.70
CA ASP A 122 7.82 -4.44 1.91
C ASP A 122 7.94 -5.34 3.15
N SER A 123 9.13 -5.48 3.73
CA SER A 123 9.45 -6.53 4.71
C SER A 123 8.98 -6.25 6.14
N CYS A 124 8.59 -5.01 6.45
CA CYS A 124 8.11 -4.65 7.78
C CYS A 124 6.59 -4.69 7.87
N ILE A 125 6.08 -5.00 9.06
CA ILE A 125 4.71 -4.64 9.42
C ILE A 125 4.76 -3.18 9.89
N VAL A 126 3.87 -2.35 9.37
CA VAL A 126 3.79 -0.93 9.75
C VAL A 126 2.48 -0.68 10.47
N LYS A 127 2.54 -0.06 11.65
CA LYS A 127 1.37 0.46 12.37
C LYS A 127 1.37 1.96 12.29
N VAL A 128 0.27 2.55 11.84
CA VAL A 128 0.08 4.00 11.81
C VAL A 128 -1.01 4.39 12.80
N ASP A 129 -0.64 5.17 13.80
CA ASP A 129 -1.57 5.83 14.72
C ASP A 129 -1.87 7.23 14.21
N THR A 130 -3.15 7.54 13.96
CA THR A 130 -3.59 8.79 13.37
C THR A 130 -4.27 9.70 14.39
N GLN A 131 -4.68 10.90 13.95
CA GLN A 131 -5.49 11.81 14.77
C GLN A 131 -6.98 11.49 14.78
N MET A 132 -7.44 10.55 13.94
CA MET A 132 -8.84 10.12 13.92
C MET A 132 -9.25 9.47 15.23
N LYS A 133 -10.51 9.69 15.65
CA LYS A 133 -11.08 9.14 16.89
C LYS A 133 -12.43 8.48 16.61
N ASN A 134 -12.46 7.65 15.58
CA ASN A 134 -13.70 6.97 15.13
C ASN A 134 -13.77 5.49 15.52
N GLY A 135 -12.78 4.98 16.23
CA GLY A 135 -12.69 3.59 16.65
C GLY A 135 -12.45 2.60 15.51
N ARG A 136 -12.22 3.09 14.26
CA ARG A 136 -12.03 2.24 13.10
C ARG A 136 -10.55 1.89 12.96
N LYS A 137 -10.27 0.59 12.83
CA LYS A 137 -8.91 0.04 12.67
C LYS A 137 -8.83 -0.76 11.38
N LEU A 138 -8.01 -0.30 10.47
CA LEU A 138 -7.80 -0.94 9.17
C LEU A 138 -6.61 -1.90 9.22
N LEU A 139 -6.76 -3.09 8.67
CA LEU A 139 -5.66 -3.96 8.31
C LEU A 139 -5.54 -4.04 6.80
N VAL A 140 -4.41 -3.61 6.26
CA VAL A 140 -4.08 -3.69 4.83
C VAL A 140 -3.14 -4.87 4.61
N ILE A 141 -3.61 -5.87 3.89
CA ILE A 141 -2.81 -6.99 3.39
C ILE A 141 -2.49 -6.72 1.93
N LYS A 142 -1.21 -6.60 1.62
CA LYS A 142 -0.76 -6.01 0.35
C LYS A 142 0.41 -6.77 -0.27
N ASP A 143 0.71 -6.43 -1.52
CA ASP A 143 2.03 -6.49 -2.12
C ASP A 143 2.58 -5.06 -2.28
N SER A 144 3.65 -4.86 -3.06
CA SER A 144 4.26 -3.53 -3.22
C SER A 144 3.32 -2.45 -3.77
N PHE A 145 2.25 -2.82 -4.50
CA PHE A 145 1.26 -1.86 -4.98
C PHE A 145 0.54 -1.14 -3.84
N GLY A 146 0.20 -1.86 -2.76
CA GLY A 146 -0.51 -1.28 -1.62
C GLY A 146 0.29 -0.24 -0.84
N ASN A 147 1.63 -0.18 -0.97
CA ASN A 147 2.45 0.79 -0.25
C ASN A 147 2.01 2.24 -0.51
N ALA A 148 1.71 2.55 -1.77
CA ALA A 148 1.32 3.90 -2.20
C ALA A 148 -0.08 4.33 -1.71
N GLU A 149 -0.93 3.38 -1.24
CA GLU A 149 -2.26 3.70 -0.72
C GLU A 149 -2.23 4.20 0.73
N ILE A 150 -1.24 3.77 1.52
CA ILE A 150 -1.25 3.94 2.98
C ILE A 150 -1.38 5.39 3.43
N PRO A 151 -0.67 6.38 2.85
CA PRO A 151 -0.78 7.77 3.26
C PRO A 151 -2.21 8.32 3.15
N PHE A 152 -3.02 7.81 2.22
CA PHE A 152 -4.38 8.28 1.98
C PHE A 152 -5.39 7.85 3.05
N TYR A 153 -5.06 6.82 3.84
CA TYR A 153 -5.93 6.33 4.92
C TYR A 153 -5.74 7.08 6.25
N THR A 154 -4.74 7.96 6.37
CA THR A 154 -4.44 8.70 7.62
C THR A 154 -5.56 9.60 8.09
N ASN A 155 -6.46 10.02 7.19
CA ASN A 155 -7.67 10.81 7.49
C ASN A 155 -8.96 9.97 7.54
N SER A 156 -8.84 8.64 7.49
CA SER A 156 -9.99 7.72 7.40
C SER A 156 -10.11 6.82 8.63
N PHE A 157 -9.00 6.32 9.16
CA PHE A 157 -8.96 5.33 10.23
C PHE A 157 -8.16 5.83 11.43
N GLU A 158 -8.55 5.40 12.64
CA GLU A 158 -7.82 5.71 13.88
C GLU A 158 -6.46 4.99 13.94
N GLN A 159 -6.44 3.74 13.50
CA GLN A 159 -5.22 2.94 13.38
C GLN A 159 -5.21 2.22 12.04
N ILE A 160 -4.03 2.10 11.45
CA ILE A 160 -3.81 1.37 10.21
C ILE A 160 -2.66 0.38 10.45
N TYR A 161 -2.89 -0.88 10.16
CA TYR A 161 -1.88 -1.93 10.18
C TYR A 161 -1.63 -2.38 8.74
N VAL A 162 -0.38 -2.46 8.35
CA VAL A 162 0.04 -2.78 6.98
C VAL A 162 0.96 -3.98 7.01
N ALA A 163 0.64 -5.02 6.28
CA ALA A 163 1.47 -6.22 6.22
C ALA A 163 1.53 -6.78 4.80
N ASP A 164 2.72 -7.17 4.39
CA ASP A 164 2.91 -7.84 3.11
C ASP A 164 2.74 -9.35 3.29
N VAL A 165 1.83 -9.92 2.51
CA VAL A 165 1.49 -11.34 2.58
C VAL A 165 2.68 -12.27 2.30
N ARG A 166 3.71 -11.77 1.61
CA ARG A 166 4.92 -12.54 1.27
C ARG A 166 5.87 -12.73 2.44
N TYR A 167 5.79 -11.86 3.45
CA TYR A 167 6.73 -11.81 4.58
C TYR A 167 6.07 -12.01 5.93
N LEU A 168 4.72 -11.95 6.00
CA LEU A 168 3.99 -12.05 7.27
C LEU A 168 4.15 -13.44 7.91
N GLU A 169 4.64 -13.47 9.15
CA GLU A 169 4.82 -14.68 9.96
C GLU A 169 3.77 -14.82 11.07
N CYS A 170 2.93 -13.82 11.27
CA CYS A 170 1.83 -13.84 12.24
C CYS A 170 0.61 -14.57 11.70
N ASN A 171 -0.14 -15.26 12.58
CA ASN A 171 -1.47 -15.75 12.23
C ASN A 171 -2.44 -14.58 12.07
N LEU A 172 -2.94 -14.38 10.85
CA LEU A 172 -3.78 -13.24 10.49
C LEU A 172 -5.09 -13.20 11.29
N VAL A 173 -5.73 -14.34 11.53
CA VAL A 173 -7.00 -14.42 12.25
C VAL A 173 -6.83 -14.04 13.72
N SER A 174 -5.74 -14.49 14.36
CA SER A 174 -5.39 -14.08 15.72
C SER A 174 -5.06 -12.60 15.78
N PHE A 175 -4.25 -12.11 14.84
CA PHE A 175 -3.88 -10.70 14.75
C PHE A 175 -5.12 -9.79 14.66
N ILE A 176 -6.09 -10.12 13.78
CA ILE A 176 -7.35 -9.39 13.65
C ILE A 176 -8.09 -9.29 14.98
N LYS A 177 -8.18 -10.41 15.72
CA LYS A 177 -8.86 -10.44 17.01
C LYS A 177 -8.13 -9.66 18.08
N ASP A 178 -6.83 -9.86 18.20
CA ASP A 178 -5.99 -9.31 19.27
C ASP A 178 -5.84 -7.79 19.14
N MET A 179 -5.73 -7.29 17.90
CA MET A 179 -5.64 -5.85 17.61
C MET A 179 -7.02 -5.17 17.54
N GLY A 180 -8.10 -5.94 17.51
CA GLY A 180 -9.47 -5.42 17.39
C GLY A 180 -9.71 -4.73 16.06
N ILE A 181 -9.21 -5.33 14.96
CA ILE A 181 -9.37 -4.83 13.59
C ILE A 181 -10.86 -4.79 13.23
N THR A 182 -11.31 -3.69 12.66
CA THR A 182 -12.69 -3.48 12.22
C THR A 182 -12.87 -3.63 10.72
N ASP A 183 -11.81 -3.38 9.97
CA ASP A 183 -11.81 -3.36 8.50
C ASP A 183 -10.58 -4.09 7.97
N VAL A 184 -10.76 -4.88 6.92
CA VAL A 184 -9.65 -5.58 6.25
C VAL A 184 -9.70 -5.26 4.77
N LEU A 185 -8.58 -4.80 4.23
CA LEU A 185 -8.36 -4.57 2.82
C LEU A 185 -7.30 -5.54 2.29
N PHE A 186 -7.63 -6.27 1.24
CA PHE A 186 -6.65 -6.97 0.41
C PHE A 186 -6.41 -6.12 -0.84
N THR A 187 -5.23 -5.53 -0.96
CA THR A 187 -4.83 -4.71 -2.10
C THR A 187 -3.53 -5.26 -2.69
N MET A 188 -3.64 -5.93 -3.81
CA MET A 188 -2.53 -6.62 -4.46
C MET A 188 -2.70 -6.61 -5.97
N SER A 189 -1.59 -6.74 -6.68
CA SER A 189 -1.61 -7.01 -8.11
C SER A 189 -2.28 -8.34 -8.43
N ALA A 190 -2.82 -8.47 -9.63
CA ALA A 190 -3.38 -9.74 -10.12
C ALA A 190 -2.34 -10.88 -10.06
N TYR A 191 -1.05 -10.55 -10.26
CA TYR A 191 0.04 -11.52 -10.17
C TYR A 191 0.16 -12.13 -8.77
N SER A 192 0.03 -11.33 -7.71
CA SER A 192 0.07 -11.83 -6.33
C SER A 192 -1.17 -12.64 -5.95
N VAL A 193 -2.32 -12.35 -6.55
CA VAL A 193 -3.59 -13.04 -6.23
C VAL A 193 -3.72 -14.39 -6.94
N VAL A 194 -3.21 -14.54 -8.17
CA VAL A 194 -3.39 -15.76 -9.00
C VAL A 194 -2.06 -16.48 -9.32
N GLY A 195 -0.92 -15.90 -8.97
CA GLY A 195 0.41 -16.47 -9.14
C GLY A 195 0.88 -17.25 -7.91
N ASP A 196 2.19 -17.54 -7.86
CA ASP A 196 2.83 -18.34 -6.80
C ASP A 196 2.66 -17.73 -5.39
N ASN A 197 2.40 -16.43 -5.28
CA ASN A 197 2.14 -15.75 -4.01
C ASN A 197 0.72 -15.99 -3.45
N ALA A 198 -0.20 -16.53 -4.23
CA ALA A 198 -1.59 -16.79 -3.78
C ALA A 198 -1.64 -17.75 -2.59
N ASP A 199 -0.74 -18.73 -2.54
CA ASP A 199 -0.66 -19.69 -1.45
C ASP A 199 -0.26 -19.04 -0.12
N ASN A 200 0.43 -17.90 -0.15
CA ASN A 200 0.79 -17.17 1.07
C ASN A 200 -0.46 -16.63 1.79
N ILE A 201 -1.51 -16.24 1.07
CA ILE A 201 -2.78 -15.77 1.66
C ILE A 201 -3.40 -16.90 2.49
N GLN A 202 -3.38 -18.13 1.99
CA GLN A 202 -3.86 -19.30 2.73
C GLN A 202 -2.95 -19.59 3.93
N THR A 203 -1.63 -19.58 3.72
CA THR A 203 -0.64 -19.86 4.76
C THR A 203 -0.82 -18.93 5.96
N VAL A 204 -0.88 -17.62 5.78
CA VAL A 204 -1.04 -16.66 6.90
C VAL A 204 -2.40 -16.74 7.58
N SER A 205 -3.42 -17.27 6.89
CA SER A 205 -4.76 -17.48 7.45
C SER A 205 -4.86 -18.77 8.29
N TYR A 206 -4.08 -19.80 7.97
CA TYR A 206 -4.17 -21.13 8.57
C TYR A 206 -2.97 -21.55 9.43
N THR A 207 -1.85 -20.81 9.44
CA THR A 207 -0.70 -21.13 10.29
C THR A 207 -1.12 -21.11 11.77
N HIS A 208 -1.08 -22.30 12.38
CA HIS A 208 -1.40 -22.69 13.77
C HIS A 208 -2.83 -23.21 14.05
N LEU A 209 -3.41 -23.98 13.13
CA LEU A 209 -4.26 -25.09 13.57
C LEU A 209 -3.36 -26.34 13.75
N THR A 210 -2.41 -26.29 14.67
CA THR A 210 -1.92 -27.54 15.29
C THR A 210 -3.08 -28.02 16.17
N LEU A 211 -3.86 -28.95 15.65
CA LEU A 211 -4.71 -29.79 16.48
C LEU A 211 -3.81 -30.42 17.56
N PRO A 212 -4.18 -30.38 18.84
CA PRO A 212 -3.47 -31.12 19.84
C PRO A 212 -3.51 -32.59 19.41
N THR A 213 -2.35 -33.17 19.13
CA THR A 213 -2.21 -34.62 18.97
C THR A 213 -2.53 -35.23 20.34
N THR A 214 -3.74 -35.84 20.41
CA THR A 214 -4.13 -36.73 21.50
C THR A 214 -3.23 -37.94 21.57
#